data_16286c1a07f79613aa63a7f93ce50707
#
_entry.id   16286c1a07f79613aa63a7f93ce50707
#
_cell.length_a   1.000
_cell.length_b   1.000
_cell.length_c   1.000
_cell.angle_alpha   90.00
_cell.angle_beta   90.00
_cell.angle_gamma   90.00
#
_symmetry.space_group_name_H-M   'P 1'
#
loop_
_entity.id
_entity.type
_entity.pdbx_description
1 polymer ?
#
loop_
_entity_poly.entity_id
_entity_poly.type
_entity_poly.pdbx_seq_one_letter_code
_entity_poly.pdbx_strand_id
1 'polypeptide(L)'
;AEVMEGAKNLKIIANYGAGFNNIDLVTATNLKIPVTNTPKVSTNATADMTWALILGIARRVVEGDKLTRAGGFTGWAPLFFLGTEVTGKTLGIFGMGNIGKAVARRAKGFDMKVIYNSRTRLSVEEETSLGITYVSLEELLNDSDFLTLHSSYSPELHHLIGEKELRQMKSSAFLINAARGPIIDEVALAEVLKNKVIAGAGLDVYEFEPKVAEGLLTLDNVILAPHLGNATVETRAQMAEIAAQNIIEVLSGNKPISCVNSVIYG
;
A
#
# COMPACT_ATOMS: atom_id res chain seq x y z
N ALA A 1 -15.67 -13.35 15.27
CA ALA A 1 -16.73 -13.51 16.28
C ALA A 1 -16.47 -14.75 17.15
N GLU A 2 -16.59 -15.96 16.61
CA GLU A 2 -16.54 -17.24 17.32
C GLU A 2 -15.39 -17.38 18.35
N VAL A 3 -14.16 -17.02 17.97
CA VAL A 3 -13.00 -17.06 18.87
C VAL A 3 -13.17 -16.12 20.07
N MET A 4 -13.73 -14.93 19.85
CA MET A 4 -13.95 -13.94 20.91
C MET A 4 -15.06 -14.38 21.87
N GLU A 5 -16.13 -14.94 21.35
CA GLU A 5 -17.26 -15.45 22.14
C GLU A 5 -16.87 -16.67 22.98
N GLY A 6 -15.98 -17.52 22.46
CA GLY A 6 -15.43 -18.67 23.19
C GLY A 6 -14.39 -18.32 24.27
N ALA A 7 -13.74 -17.18 24.13
CA ALA A 7 -12.60 -16.79 24.97
C ALA A 7 -13.05 -15.96 26.21
N LYS A 8 -13.70 -16.59 27.18
CA LYS A 8 -14.30 -15.93 28.39
C LYS A 8 -13.34 -15.06 29.19
N ASN A 9 -12.03 -15.28 29.10
CA ASN A 9 -11.01 -14.54 29.85
C ASN A 9 -10.21 -13.56 28.98
N LEU A 10 -10.63 -13.33 27.72
CA LEU A 10 -9.98 -12.39 26.83
C LEU A 10 -10.12 -10.95 27.33
N LYS A 11 -9.01 -10.28 27.57
CA LYS A 11 -8.97 -8.92 28.13
C LYS A 11 -8.67 -7.85 27.08
N ILE A 12 -7.96 -8.21 26.01
CA ILE A 12 -7.53 -7.29 24.96
C ILE A 12 -7.21 -8.08 23.68
N ILE A 13 -7.40 -7.46 22.53
CA ILE A 13 -6.84 -7.86 21.25
C ILE A 13 -5.82 -6.80 20.83
N ALA A 14 -4.53 -7.10 20.99
CA ALA A 14 -3.45 -6.21 20.60
C ALA A 14 -2.99 -6.55 19.19
N ASN A 15 -3.55 -5.86 18.20
CA ASN A 15 -3.22 -6.07 16.80
C ASN A 15 -1.85 -5.50 16.45
N TYR A 16 -0.94 -6.37 16.03
CA TYR A 16 0.40 -6.00 15.55
C TYR A 16 0.35 -5.52 14.10
N GLY A 17 -0.22 -4.33 13.89
CA GLY A 17 -0.46 -3.73 12.58
C GLY A 17 -1.25 -2.43 12.68
N ALA A 18 -1.14 -1.56 11.67
CA ALA A 18 -1.96 -0.35 11.58
C ALA A 18 -3.40 -0.67 11.12
N GLY A 19 -3.56 -1.57 10.15
CA GLY A 19 -4.85 -2.04 9.67
C GLY A 19 -5.44 -3.11 10.61
N PHE A 20 -6.74 -3.16 10.73
CA PHE A 20 -7.49 -4.07 11.61
C PHE A 20 -8.73 -4.68 10.94
N ASN A 21 -8.77 -4.70 9.63
CA ASN A 21 -9.88 -5.25 8.85
C ASN A 21 -10.05 -6.78 9.00
N ASN A 22 -9.08 -7.45 9.60
CA ASN A 22 -9.12 -8.88 9.99
C ASN A 22 -9.80 -9.12 11.35
N ILE A 23 -10.24 -8.07 12.07
CA ILE A 23 -10.86 -8.17 13.40
C ILE A 23 -12.32 -7.73 13.31
N ASP A 24 -13.23 -8.55 13.80
CA ASP A 24 -14.64 -8.21 13.95
C ASP A 24 -14.80 -7.22 15.12
N LEU A 25 -14.76 -5.92 14.77
CA LEU A 25 -14.90 -4.83 15.76
C LEU A 25 -16.28 -4.77 16.39
N VAL A 26 -17.33 -5.20 15.67
CA VAL A 26 -18.71 -5.17 16.21
C VAL A 26 -18.80 -6.16 17.36
N THR A 27 -18.38 -7.40 17.14
CA THR A 27 -18.35 -8.42 18.19
C THR A 27 -17.43 -8.01 19.34
N ALA A 28 -16.21 -7.52 19.07
CA ALA A 28 -15.30 -7.08 20.12
C ALA A 28 -15.91 -5.95 20.98
N THR A 29 -16.58 -4.98 20.35
CA THR A 29 -17.24 -3.85 21.03
C THR A 29 -18.40 -4.33 21.89
N ASN A 30 -19.26 -5.21 21.39
CA ASN A 30 -20.39 -5.78 22.13
C ASN A 30 -19.93 -6.57 23.36
N LEU A 31 -18.80 -7.28 23.24
CA LEU A 31 -18.18 -8.03 24.33
C LEU A 31 -17.31 -7.15 25.25
N LYS A 32 -17.23 -5.84 24.98
CA LYS A 32 -16.37 -4.87 25.69
C LYS A 32 -14.90 -5.27 25.72
N ILE A 33 -14.43 -5.93 24.68
CA ILE A 33 -13.02 -6.30 24.51
C ILE A 33 -12.31 -5.15 23.77
N PRO A 34 -11.32 -4.47 24.38
CA PRO A 34 -10.55 -3.45 23.70
C PRO A 34 -9.74 -4.05 22.56
N VAL A 35 -9.85 -3.44 21.39
CA VAL A 35 -9.01 -3.74 20.23
C VAL A 35 -8.05 -2.57 20.04
N THR A 36 -6.76 -2.89 19.96
CA THR A 36 -5.71 -1.88 19.75
C THR A 36 -4.94 -2.18 18.46
N ASN A 37 -4.29 -1.17 17.92
CA ASN A 37 -3.43 -1.29 16.74
C ASN A 37 -2.12 -0.50 16.95
N THR A 38 -1.24 -0.50 15.96
CA THR A 38 0.02 0.26 15.97
C THR A 38 -0.04 1.38 14.91
N PRO A 39 -0.77 2.48 15.18
CA PRO A 39 -1.03 3.51 14.20
C PRO A 39 0.22 4.35 13.92
N LYS A 40 0.36 4.86 12.68
CA LYS A 40 1.39 5.80 12.21
C LYS A 40 2.82 5.28 12.15
N VAL A 41 3.20 4.27 12.93
CA VAL A 41 4.59 3.76 13.04
C VAL A 41 5.15 3.32 11.68
N SER A 42 4.34 2.63 10.88
CA SER A 42 4.75 2.12 9.56
C SER A 42 4.72 3.16 8.43
N THR A 43 4.36 4.42 8.72
CA THR A 43 4.13 5.43 7.67
C THR A 43 5.34 5.62 6.75
N ASN A 44 6.52 5.84 7.33
CA ASN A 44 7.72 6.07 6.54
C ASN A 44 8.22 4.80 5.86
N ALA A 45 8.25 3.67 6.59
CA ALA A 45 8.67 2.40 6.02
C ALA A 45 7.81 1.98 4.82
N THR A 46 6.47 2.12 4.91
CA THR A 46 5.57 1.83 3.79
C THR A 46 5.77 2.80 2.62
N ALA A 47 6.03 4.08 2.90
CA ALA A 47 6.35 5.05 1.85
C ALA A 47 7.69 4.72 1.17
N ASP A 48 8.70 4.27 1.91
CA ASP A 48 10.00 3.84 1.37
C ASP A 48 9.84 2.58 0.50
N MET A 49 9.03 1.60 0.96
CA MET A 49 8.71 0.41 0.17
C MET A 49 7.97 0.76 -1.12
N THR A 50 7.04 1.71 -1.07
CA THR A 50 6.35 2.22 -2.28
C THR A 50 7.35 2.77 -3.29
N TRP A 51 8.30 3.58 -2.83
CA TRP A 51 9.35 4.13 -3.69
C TRP A 51 10.33 3.08 -4.20
N ALA A 52 10.63 2.05 -3.40
CA ALA A 52 11.41 0.91 -3.85
C ALA A 52 10.72 0.17 -5.00
N LEU A 53 9.40 -0.02 -4.93
CA LEU A 53 8.60 -0.61 -6.01
C LEU A 53 8.56 0.28 -7.25
N ILE A 54 8.31 1.59 -7.09
CA ILE A 54 8.32 2.56 -8.21
C ILE A 54 9.65 2.52 -8.95
N LEU A 55 10.76 2.71 -8.23
CA LEU A 55 12.11 2.72 -8.83
C LEU A 55 12.50 1.35 -9.37
N GLY A 56 12.17 0.30 -8.64
CA GLY A 56 12.47 -1.07 -9.02
C GLY A 56 11.84 -1.48 -10.34
N ILE A 57 10.52 -1.19 -10.51
CA ILE A 57 9.79 -1.55 -11.73
C ILE A 57 10.15 -0.63 -12.90
N ALA A 58 10.19 0.68 -12.68
CA ALA A 58 10.54 1.64 -13.74
C ALA A 58 11.92 1.40 -14.31
N ARG A 59 12.90 1.07 -13.47
CA ARG A 59 14.30 0.87 -13.85
C ARG A 59 14.65 -0.61 -14.07
N ARG A 60 13.67 -1.53 -14.01
CA ARG A 60 13.81 -2.98 -14.21
C ARG A 60 14.89 -3.61 -13.32
N VAL A 61 15.01 -3.13 -12.06
CA VAL A 61 16.12 -3.53 -11.17
C VAL A 61 16.08 -5.02 -10.84
N VAL A 62 14.90 -5.56 -10.49
CA VAL A 62 14.75 -6.99 -10.15
C VAL A 62 15.01 -7.88 -11.36
N GLU A 63 14.52 -7.50 -12.53
CA GLU A 63 14.75 -8.21 -13.78
C GLU A 63 16.25 -8.16 -14.18
N GLY A 64 16.89 -6.98 -14.01
CA GLY A 64 18.32 -6.78 -14.25
C GLY A 64 19.20 -7.61 -13.30
N ASP A 65 18.84 -7.72 -12.02
CA ASP A 65 19.53 -8.60 -11.07
C ASP A 65 19.44 -10.07 -11.50
N LYS A 66 18.23 -10.55 -11.86
CA LYS A 66 18.02 -11.92 -12.36
C LYS A 66 18.86 -12.19 -13.61
N LEU A 67 18.84 -11.27 -14.59
CA LEU A 67 19.61 -11.37 -15.82
C LEU A 67 21.11 -11.48 -15.53
N THR A 68 21.63 -10.61 -14.67
CA THR A 68 23.06 -10.58 -14.33
C THR A 68 23.50 -11.85 -13.63
N ARG A 69 22.72 -12.33 -12.65
CA ARG A 69 23.01 -13.60 -11.94
C ARG A 69 22.95 -14.81 -12.85
N ALA A 70 22.09 -14.80 -13.86
CA ALA A 70 22.01 -15.84 -14.89
C ALA A 70 23.13 -15.78 -15.95
N GLY A 71 24.08 -14.84 -15.83
CA GLY A 71 25.16 -14.65 -16.81
C GLY A 71 24.72 -13.99 -18.11
N GLY A 72 23.54 -13.39 -18.16
CA GLY A 72 22.98 -12.76 -19.35
C GLY A 72 23.56 -11.36 -19.65
N PHE A 73 24.35 -10.79 -18.74
CA PHE A 73 25.03 -9.52 -18.99
C PHE A 73 26.32 -9.75 -19.79
N THR A 74 26.24 -9.56 -21.12
CA THR A 74 27.35 -9.77 -22.03
C THR A 74 28.09 -8.50 -22.46
N GLY A 75 27.57 -7.33 -22.00
CA GLY A 75 28.18 -6.02 -22.28
C GLY A 75 27.12 -4.92 -22.37
N TRP A 76 27.61 -3.68 -22.41
CA TRP A 76 26.75 -2.50 -22.57
C TRP A 76 26.45 -2.26 -24.05
N ALA A 77 25.20 -1.86 -24.34
CA ALA A 77 24.79 -1.39 -25.67
C ALA A 77 23.72 -0.28 -25.53
N PRO A 78 23.61 0.68 -26.46
CA PRO A 78 22.72 1.84 -26.38
C PRO A 78 21.25 1.50 -26.16
N LEU A 79 20.76 0.39 -26.68
CA LEU A 79 19.37 -0.06 -26.58
C LEU A 79 19.19 -1.27 -25.63
N PHE A 80 20.25 -1.64 -24.92
CA PHE A 80 20.21 -2.78 -24.02
C PHE A 80 19.45 -2.43 -22.74
N PHE A 81 18.42 -3.20 -22.42
CA PHE A 81 17.72 -3.23 -21.15
C PHE A 81 17.16 -1.88 -20.67
N LEU A 82 16.53 -1.13 -21.59
CA LEU A 82 16.00 0.19 -21.30
C LEU A 82 14.85 0.11 -20.28
N GLY A 83 14.89 1.00 -19.29
CA GLY A 83 13.81 1.28 -18.37
C GLY A 83 13.16 2.63 -18.65
N THR A 84 12.27 3.06 -17.73
CA THR A 84 11.54 4.33 -17.78
C THR A 84 12.15 5.31 -16.78
N GLU A 85 12.26 6.57 -17.17
CA GLU A 85 12.66 7.66 -16.27
C GLU A 85 11.51 8.00 -15.31
N VAL A 86 11.85 8.31 -14.06
CA VAL A 86 10.89 8.68 -13.01
C VAL A 86 10.82 10.20 -12.86
N THR A 87 11.97 10.87 -13.01
CA THR A 87 12.11 12.34 -12.88
C THR A 87 11.16 13.09 -13.83
N GLY A 88 10.46 14.08 -13.29
CA GLY A 88 9.55 14.94 -14.05
C GLY A 88 8.23 14.29 -14.47
N LYS A 89 7.98 13.04 -14.12
CA LYS A 89 6.73 12.31 -14.43
C LYS A 89 5.59 12.70 -13.49
N THR A 90 4.37 12.29 -13.82
CA THR A 90 3.20 12.47 -12.97
C THR A 90 3.01 11.28 -12.04
N LEU A 91 3.03 11.54 -10.73
CA LEU A 91 2.66 10.59 -9.69
C LEU A 91 1.20 10.80 -9.29
N GLY A 92 0.35 9.82 -9.56
CA GLY A 92 -1.01 9.75 -9.06
C GLY A 92 -1.06 8.99 -7.73
N ILE A 93 -1.75 9.55 -6.74
CA ILE A 93 -1.90 8.94 -5.42
C ILE A 93 -3.38 8.74 -5.11
N PHE A 94 -3.82 7.49 -4.99
CA PHE A 94 -5.15 7.17 -4.50
C PHE A 94 -5.11 6.91 -2.99
N GLY A 95 -5.72 7.83 -2.22
CA GLY A 95 -5.67 7.81 -0.75
C GLY A 95 -4.59 8.71 -0.17
N MET A 96 -4.98 9.87 0.38
CA MET A 96 -4.08 10.90 0.89
C MET A 96 -4.04 10.94 2.43
N GLY A 97 -3.91 9.74 3.03
CA GLY A 97 -3.63 9.56 4.45
C GLY A 97 -2.16 9.81 4.79
N ASN A 98 -1.71 9.35 5.98
CA ASN A 98 -0.32 9.54 6.42
C ASN A 98 0.70 8.99 5.42
N ILE A 99 0.46 7.79 4.87
CA ILE A 99 1.36 7.14 3.89
C ILE A 99 1.34 7.92 2.57
N GLY A 100 0.16 8.24 2.00
CA GLY A 100 0.06 9.02 0.78
C GLY A 100 0.78 10.37 0.86
N LYS A 101 0.63 11.09 1.99
CA LYS A 101 1.37 12.34 2.28
C LYS A 101 2.89 12.12 2.35
N ALA A 102 3.33 11.00 2.93
CA ALA A 102 4.75 10.67 3.01
C ALA A 102 5.35 10.31 1.64
N VAL A 103 4.58 9.61 0.78
CA VAL A 103 4.96 9.31 -0.61
C VAL A 103 5.01 10.61 -1.43
N ALA A 104 4.01 11.49 -1.31
CA ALA A 104 3.97 12.78 -2.01
C ALA A 104 5.18 13.67 -1.65
N ARG A 105 5.58 13.72 -0.37
CA ARG A 105 6.78 14.48 0.03
C ARG A 105 8.07 13.98 -0.65
N ARG A 106 8.21 12.67 -0.83
CA ARG A 106 9.38 12.06 -1.50
C ARG A 106 9.40 12.34 -3.00
N ALA A 107 8.23 12.49 -3.64
CA ALA A 107 8.10 12.82 -5.06
C ALA A 107 8.81 14.12 -5.45
N LYS A 108 8.91 15.08 -4.52
CA LYS A 108 9.63 16.35 -4.74
C LYS A 108 11.11 16.13 -5.09
N GLY A 109 11.74 15.08 -4.53
CA GLY A 109 13.14 14.76 -4.84
C GLY A 109 13.34 14.21 -6.27
N PHE A 110 12.26 13.91 -6.97
CA PHE A 110 12.26 13.46 -8.37
C PHE A 110 11.58 14.48 -9.30
N ASP A 111 11.37 15.71 -8.83
CA ASP A 111 10.70 16.78 -9.61
C ASP A 111 9.36 16.35 -10.23
N MET A 112 8.64 15.44 -9.59
CA MET A 112 7.39 14.89 -10.11
C MET A 112 6.23 15.86 -9.87
N LYS A 113 5.32 15.94 -10.85
CA LYS A 113 3.98 16.46 -10.62
C LYS A 113 3.18 15.46 -9.82
N VAL A 114 2.57 15.88 -8.71
CA VAL A 114 1.75 15.01 -7.86
C VAL A 114 0.29 15.39 -7.96
N ILE A 115 -0.54 14.43 -8.39
CA ILE A 115 -2.00 14.53 -8.38
C ILE A 115 -2.57 13.48 -7.44
N TYR A 116 -3.73 13.74 -6.84
CA TYR A 116 -4.31 12.78 -5.92
C TYR A 116 -5.82 12.75 -5.95
N ASN A 117 -6.38 11.59 -5.59
CA ASN A 117 -7.78 11.38 -5.25
C ASN A 117 -7.90 10.77 -3.87
N SER A 118 -8.89 11.18 -3.11
CA SER A 118 -9.13 10.66 -1.77
C SER A 118 -10.59 10.94 -1.39
N ARG A 119 -11.19 10.07 -0.56
CA ARG A 119 -12.55 10.25 -0.04
C ARG A 119 -12.77 11.63 0.58
N THR A 120 -11.78 12.12 1.32
CA THR A 120 -11.77 13.47 1.88
C THR A 120 -10.66 14.28 1.22
N ARG A 121 -11.03 15.36 0.54
CA ARG A 121 -10.05 16.30 0.00
C ARG A 121 -9.31 17.00 1.12
N LEU A 122 -8.01 17.21 0.96
CA LEU A 122 -7.21 18.03 1.89
C LEU A 122 -7.61 19.50 1.83
N SER A 123 -7.23 20.28 2.83
CA SER A 123 -7.39 21.74 2.78
C SER A 123 -6.47 22.35 1.71
N VAL A 124 -6.83 23.54 1.24
CA VAL A 124 -6.03 24.27 0.23
C VAL A 124 -4.61 24.54 0.75
N GLU A 125 -4.47 24.80 2.04
CA GLU A 125 -3.19 25.04 2.70
C GLU A 125 -2.33 23.78 2.69
N GLU A 126 -2.92 22.61 2.97
CA GLU A 126 -2.20 21.33 2.91
C GLU A 126 -1.80 20.98 1.45
N GLU A 127 -2.71 21.16 0.48
CA GLU A 127 -2.42 20.95 -0.94
C GLU A 127 -1.25 21.84 -1.39
N THR A 128 -1.28 23.13 -1.04
CA THR A 128 -0.23 24.10 -1.37
C THR A 128 1.11 23.72 -0.71
N SER A 129 1.10 23.39 0.56
CA SER A 129 2.31 23.00 1.32
C SER A 129 2.97 21.74 0.75
N LEU A 130 2.16 20.78 0.33
CA LEU A 130 2.64 19.55 -0.30
C LEU A 130 2.97 19.74 -1.79
N GLY A 131 2.45 20.77 -2.44
CA GLY A 131 2.60 20.99 -3.88
C GLY A 131 1.86 19.94 -4.70
N ILE A 132 0.63 19.59 -4.30
CA ILE A 132 -0.18 18.53 -4.90
C ILE A 132 -1.53 19.06 -5.35
N THR A 133 -2.17 18.37 -6.30
CA THR A 133 -3.45 18.77 -6.87
C THR A 133 -4.49 17.66 -6.71
N TYR A 134 -5.67 18.01 -6.18
CA TYR A 134 -6.82 17.10 -6.14
C TYR A 134 -7.44 16.97 -7.53
N VAL A 135 -7.75 15.74 -7.92
CA VAL A 135 -8.38 15.41 -9.20
C VAL A 135 -9.48 14.36 -9.01
N SER A 136 -10.34 14.18 -10.01
CA SER A 136 -11.27 13.04 -10.06
C SER A 136 -10.52 11.71 -10.20
N LEU A 137 -11.20 10.58 -9.94
CA LEU A 137 -10.60 9.27 -10.17
C LEU A 137 -10.26 9.05 -11.64
N GLU A 138 -11.11 9.50 -12.55
CA GLU A 138 -10.90 9.41 -14.00
C GLU A 138 -9.64 10.17 -14.44
N GLU A 139 -9.48 11.41 -13.99
CA GLU A 139 -8.27 12.21 -14.26
C GLU A 139 -7.03 11.55 -13.63
N LEU A 140 -7.17 10.99 -12.41
CA LEU A 140 -6.08 10.29 -11.76
C LEU A 140 -5.58 9.11 -12.61
N LEU A 141 -6.50 8.30 -13.15
CA LEU A 141 -6.17 7.16 -14.00
C LEU A 141 -5.53 7.61 -15.32
N ASN A 142 -6.13 8.59 -15.98
CA ASN A 142 -5.70 9.05 -17.31
C ASN A 142 -4.34 9.78 -17.29
N ASP A 143 -4.07 10.56 -16.23
CA ASP A 143 -2.91 11.46 -16.21
C ASP A 143 -1.68 10.88 -15.52
N SER A 144 -1.83 9.80 -14.73
CA SER A 144 -0.72 9.20 -14.01
C SER A 144 0.26 8.45 -14.92
N ASP A 145 1.54 8.72 -14.74
CA ASP A 145 2.62 7.86 -15.26
C ASP A 145 2.94 6.74 -14.24
N PHE A 146 2.79 7.06 -12.95
CA PHE A 146 2.83 6.12 -11.84
C PHE A 146 1.59 6.33 -10.98
N LEU A 147 0.75 5.32 -10.84
CA LEU A 147 -0.41 5.32 -9.94
C LEU A 147 -0.10 4.48 -8.71
N THR A 148 -0.21 5.05 -7.51
CA THR A 148 0.04 4.33 -6.26
C THR A 148 -1.17 4.40 -5.33
N LEU A 149 -1.49 3.24 -4.70
CA LEU A 149 -2.66 3.08 -3.85
C LEU A 149 -2.26 3.12 -2.37
N HIS A 150 -2.93 3.99 -1.58
CA HIS A 150 -2.70 4.20 -0.14
C HIS A 150 -3.99 4.34 0.66
N SER A 151 -5.10 3.86 0.14
CA SER A 151 -6.37 3.83 0.87
C SER A 151 -6.46 2.62 1.79
N SER A 152 -7.10 2.79 2.94
CA SER A 152 -7.58 1.64 3.71
C SER A 152 -8.68 0.93 2.94
N TYR A 153 -8.72 -0.39 3.04
CA TYR A 153 -9.79 -1.17 2.42
C TYR A 153 -11.15 -0.92 3.10
N SER A 154 -12.16 -0.80 2.27
CA SER A 154 -13.57 -0.90 2.64
C SER A 154 -14.32 -1.63 1.52
N PRO A 155 -15.52 -2.20 1.78
CA PRO A 155 -16.27 -2.95 0.77
C PRO A 155 -16.50 -2.18 -0.53
N GLU A 156 -16.66 -0.86 -0.47
CA GLU A 156 -16.87 0.01 -1.64
C GLU A 156 -15.62 0.13 -2.51
N LEU A 157 -14.45 -0.22 -1.98
CA LEU A 157 -13.18 -0.21 -2.70
C LEU A 157 -12.77 -1.59 -3.24
N HIS A 158 -13.63 -2.60 -3.04
CA HIS A 158 -13.38 -3.93 -3.58
C HIS A 158 -13.37 -3.87 -5.10
N HIS A 159 -12.24 -4.30 -5.70
CA HIS A 159 -12.01 -4.26 -7.15
C HIS A 159 -12.24 -2.86 -7.78
N LEU A 160 -11.96 -1.79 -7.01
CA LEU A 160 -12.04 -0.41 -7.54
C LEU A 160 -11.18 -0.24 -8.78
N ILE A 161 -10.03 -0.92 -8.84
CA ILE A 161 -9.14 -0.97 -9.99
C ILE A 161 -9.33 -2.31 -10.69
N GLY A 162 -10.33 -2.38 -11.54
CA GLY A 162 -10.61 -3.50 -12.41
C GLY A 162 -10.13 -3.28 -13.84
N GLU A 163 -10.53 -4.16 -14.76
CA GLU A 163 -10.12 -4.09 -16.18
C GLU A 163 -10.46 -2.74 -16.81
N LYS A 164 -11.64 -2.20 -16.52
CA LYS A 164 -12.12 -0.92 -17.06
C LYS A 164 -11.21 0.24 -16.63
N GLU A 165 -10.83 0.29 -15.37
CA GLU A 165 -9.96 1.33 -14.80
C GLU A 165 -8.52 1.18 -15.29
N LEU A 166 -8.01 -0.06 -15.35
CA LEU A 166 -6.68 -0.35 -15.90
C LEU A 166 -6.54 0.08 -17.37
N ARG A 167 -7.60 -0.08 -18.17
CA ARG A 167 -7.62 0.36 -19.58
C ARG A 167 -7.70 1.88 -19.76
N GLN A 168 -8.04 2.63 -18.71
CA GLN A 168 -8.00 4.10 -18.74
C GLN A 168 -6.59 4.65 -18.47
N MET A 169 -5.70 3.83 -17.89
CA MET A 169 -4.32 4.24 -17.65
C MET A 169 -3.54 4.36 -18.96
N LYS A 170 -2.50 5.17 -18.95
CA LYS A 170 -1.56 5.26 -20.08
C LYS A 170 -0.90 3.90 -20.32
N SER A 171 -0.65 3.55 -21.58
CA SER A 171 0.08 2.31 -21.92
C SER A 171 1.52 2.30 -21.37
N SER A 172 2.08 3.47 -21.07
CA SER A 172 3.38 3.63 -20.42
C SER A 172 3.31 3.71 -18.89
N ALA A 173 2.11 3.62 -18.28
CA ALA A 173 1.93 3.80 -16.84
C ALA A 173 2.27 2.53 -16.04
N PHE A 174 2.62 2.76 -14.78
CA PHE A 174 2.87 1.72 -13.78
C PHE A 174 1.88 1.83 -12.63
N LEU A 175 1.36 0.67 -12.17
CA LEU A 175 0.48 0.57 -11.00
C LEU A 175 1.25 0.03 -9.80
N ILE A 176 1.15 0.72 -8.66
CA ILE A 176 1.83 0.33 -7.42
C ILE A 176 0.78 0.10 -6.32
N ASN A 177 0.81 -1.06 -5.67
CA ASN A 177 -0.05 -1.34 -4.52
C ASN A 177 0.75 -1.76 -3.30
N ALA A 178 0.82 -0.86 -2.31
CA ALA A 178 1.34 -1.11 -0.97
C ALA A 178 0.26 -0.82 0.09
N ALA A 179 -1.02 -0.90 -0.30
CA ALA A 179 -2.17 -0.66 0.58
C ALA A 179 -2.87 -1.96 0.98
N ARG A 180 -3.78 -2.46 0.14
CA ARG A 180 -4.52 -3.73 0.34
C ARG A 180 -4.79 -4.38 -1.02
N GLY A 181 -4.60 -5.70 -1.09
CA GLY A 181 -4.79 -6.50 -2.30
C GLY A 181 -6.17 -6.35 -2.92
N PRO A 182 -7.28 -6.54 -2.17
CA PRO A 182 -8.63 -6.50 -2.73
C PRO A 182 -9.09 -5.17 -3.35
N ILE A 183 -8.26 -4.12 -3.34
CA ILE A 183 -8.54 -2.88 -4.07
C ILE A 183 -8.37 -3.09 -5.58
N ILE A 184 -7.56 -4.05 -5.98
CA ILE A 184 -7.30 -4.43 -7.36
C ILE A 184 -7.94 -5.79 -7.64
N ASP A 185 -8.56 -5.94 -8.80
CA ASP A 185 -8.85 -7.24 -9.39
C ASP A 185 -7.54 -7.81 -9.96
N GLU A 186 -6.91 -8.74 -9.23
CA GLU A 186 -5.61 -9.32 -9.61
C GLU A 186 -5.69 -10.16 -10.89
N VAL A 187 -6.85 -10.75 -11.19
CA VAL A 187 -7.04 -11.53 -12.41
C VAL A 187 -7.06 -10.59 -13.61
N ALA A 188 -7.81 -9.51 -13.50
CA ALA A 188 -7.84 -8.46 -14.53
C ALA A 188 -6.44 -7.81 -14.70
N LEU A 189 -5.73 -7.54 -13.60
CA LEU A 189 -4.39 -6.98 -13.65
C LEU A 189 -3.42 -7.92 -14.39
N ALA A 190 -3.46 -9.22 -14.12
CA ALA A 190 -2.60 -10.20 -14.79
C ALA A 190 -2.83 -10.19 -16.32
N GLU A 191 -4.08 -10.18 -16.78
CA GLU A 191 -4.40 -10.12 -18.20
C GLU A 191 -3.97 -8.79 -18.85
N VAL A 192 -4.17 -7.69 -18.17
CA VAL A 192 -3.76 -6.35 -18.64
C VAL A 192 -2.24 -6.24 -18.77
N LEU A 193 -1.49 -6.76 -17.81
CA LEU A 193 -0.02 -6.79 -17.84
C LEU A 193 0.52 -7.71 -18.92
N LYS A 194 -0.06 -8.91 -19.07
CA LYS A 194 0.29 -9.88 -20.12
C LYS A 194 0.11 -9.29 -21.52
N ASN A 195 -0.99 -8.55 -21.70
CA ASN A 195 -1.30 -7.90 -22.97
C ASN A 195 -0.62 -6.52 -23.13
N LYS A 196 0.21 -6.10 -22.17
CA LYS A 196 0.96 -4.81 -22.18
C LYS A 196 0.05 -3.59 -22.36
N VAL A 197 -1.17 -3.64 -21.79
CA VAL A 197 -2.10 -2.51 -21.77
C VAL A 197 -1.53 -1.39 -20.91
N ILE A 198 -0.86 -1.73 -19.80
CA ILE A 198 0.01 -0.83 -19.03
C ILE A 198 1.44 -1.37 -19.00
N ALA A 199 2.41 -0.55 -18.66
CA ALA A 199 3.82 -0.91 -18.73
C ALA A 199 4.23 -1.96 -17.67
N GLY A 200 3.70 -1.86 -16.46
CA GLY A 200 4.04 -2.79 -15.39
C GLY A 200 3.33 -2.50 -14.07
N ALA A 201 3.61 -3.33 -13.07
CA ALA A 201 3.09 -3.15 -11.72
C ALA A 201 4.12 -3.51 -10.64
N GLY A 202 3.97 -2.91 -9.45
CA GLY A 202 4.71 -3.26 -8.24
C GLY A 202 3.73 -3.54 -7.10
N LEU A 203 3.70 -4.76 -6.59
CA LEU A 203 2.73 -5.22 -5.60
C LEU A 203 3.44 -5.67 -4.33
N ASP A 204 3.01 -5.14 -3.18
CA ASP A 204 3.44 -5.57 -1.85
C ASP A 204 2.34 -6.32 -1.12
N VAL A 205 1.12 -6.32 -1.64
CA VAL A 205 -0.08 -6.91 -1.04
C VAL A 205 -0.93 -7.61 -2.09
N TYR A 206 -1.68 -8.64 -1.68
CA TYR A 206 -2.46 -9.50 -2.55
C TYR A 206 -3.87 -9.70 -2.03
N GLU A 207 -4.80 -10.06 -2.94
CA GLU A 207 -6.20 -10.25 -2.60
C GLU A 207 -6.41 -11.42 -1.62
N PHE A 208 -5.70 -12.52 -1.83
CA PHE A 208 -5.84 -13.74 -1.05
C PHE A 208 -4.53 -14.14 -0.34
N GLU A 209 -3.85 -13.20 0.31
CA GLU A 209 -2.60 -13.49 1.03
C GLU A 209 -2.67 -14.77 1.87
N PRO A 210 -1.65 -15.62 1.83
CA PRO A 210 -0.35 -15.48 1.16
C PRO A 210 -0.34 -15.91 -0.33
N LYS A 211 -1.48 -16.22 -0.93
CA LYS A 211 -1.58 -16.61 -2.33
C LYS A 211 -1.51 -15.38 -3.23
N VAL A 212 -0.78 -15.52 -4.33
CA VAL A 212 -0.69 -14.54 -5.43
C VAL A 212 -1.42 -15.13 -6.64
N ALA A 213 -2.12 -14.32 -7.40
CA ALA A 213 -2.78 -14.77 -8.63
C ALA A 213 -1.76 -15.40 -9.59
N GLU A 214 -2.00 -16.62 -10.04
CA GLU A 214 -1.04 -17.41 -10.84
C GLU A 214 -0.57 -16.68 -12.11
N GLY A 215 -1.47 -15.91 -12.74
CA GLY A 215 -1.16 -15.11 -13.91
C GLY A 215 -0.06 -14.07 -13.71
N LEU A 216 0.17 -13.60 -12.47
CA LEU A 216 1.20 -12.63 -12.15
C LEU A 216 2.60 -13.27 -12.00
N LEU A 217 2.66 -14.55 -11.60
CA LEU A 217 3.92 -15.20 -11.22
C LEU A 217 4.93 -15.36 -12.36
N THR A 218 4.45 -15.36 -13.59
CA THR A 218 5.26 -15.60 -14.80
C THR A 218 5.59 -14.35 -15.59
N LEU A 219 5.13 -13.18 -15.12
CA LEU A 219 5.32 -11.91 -15.82
C LEU A 219 6.62 -11.23 -15.41
N ASP A 220 7.38 -10.73 -16.37
CA ASP A 220 8.62 -9.98 -16.13
C ASP A 220 8.35 -8.49 -15.83
N ASN A 221 7.18 -7.96 -16.24
CA ASN A 221 6.78 -6.58 -16.01
C ASN A 221 6.00 -6.39 -14.69
N VAL A 222 6.25 -7.23 -13.69
CA VAL A 222 5.70 -7.10 -12.34
C VAL A 222 6.78 -7.37 -11.29
N ILE A 223 6.77 -6.58 -10.21
CA ILE A 223 7.52 -6.85 -8.98
C ILE A 223 6.53 -7.31 -7.92
N LEU A 224 6.82 -8.46 -7.31
CA LEU A 224 6.02 -9.07 -6.26
C LEU A 224 6.84 -9.09 -4.96
N ALA A 225 6.37 -8.38 -3.92
CA ALA A 225 6.99 -8.34 -2.60
C ALA A 225 6.06 -8.99 -1.56
N PRO A 226 6.60 -9.70 -0.55
CA PRO A 226 5.79 -10.48 0.39
C PRO A 226 5.35 -9.64 1.60
N HIS A 227 4.57 -8.58 1.38
CA HIS A 227 4.00 -7.67 2.37
C HIS A 227 5.08 -7.06 3.30
N LEU A 228 6.01 -6.32 2.70
CA LEU A 228 7.17 -5.73 3.35
C LEU A 228 7.00 -4.27 3.79
N GLY A 229 5.85 -3.64 3.57
CA GLY A 229 5.61 -2.23 3.83
C GLY A 229 6.03 -1.75 5.23
N ASN A 230 5.95 -2.61 6.25
CA ASN A 230 6.40 -2.30 7.61
C ASN A 230 7.65 -3.08 8.03
N ALA A 231 8.30 -3.80 7.12
CA ALA A 231 9.33 -4.79 7.44
C ALA A 231 10.72 -4.13 7.60
N THR A 232 10.86 -3.16 8.48
CA THR A 232 12.15 -2.67 8.95
C THR A 232 12.36 -3.02 10.42
N VAL A 233 13.61 -3.14 10.85
CA VAL A 233 13.95 -3.46 12.24
C VAL A 233 13.34 -2.43 13.18
N GLU A 234 13.49 -1.14 12.85
CA GLU A 234 13.04 -0.02 13.65
C GLU A 234 11.51 0.02 13.75
N THR A 235 10.82 -0.13 12.62
CA THR A 235 9.35 -0.10 12.59
C THR A 235 8.77 -1.25 13.38
N ARG A 236 9.28 -2.47 13.19
CA ARG A 236 8.78 -3.65 13.91
C ARG A 236 9.09 -3.62 15.39
N ALA A 237 10.24 -3.07 15.81
CA ALA A 237 10.54 -2.84 17.21
C ALA A 237 9.53 -1.87 17.85
N GLN A 238 9.28 -0.71 17.22
CA GLN A 238 8.30 0.26 17.72
C GLN A 238 6.87 -0.31 17.74
N MET A 239 6.49 -1.11 16.74
CA MET A 239 5.19 -1.80 16.74
C MET A 239 5.07 -2.76 17.94
N ALA A 240 6.14 -3.51 18.27
CA ALA A 240 6.18 -4.40 19.41
C ALA A 240 6.04 -3.65 20.74
N GLU A 241 6.74 -2.54 20.89
CA GLU A 241 6.66 -1.67 22.06
C GLU A 241 5.23 -1.15 22.27
N ILE A 242 4.60 -0.61 21.22
CA ILE A 242 3.22 -0.10 21.28
C ILE A 242 2.24 -1.22 21.64
N ALA A 243 2.37 -2.39 21.01
CA ALA A 243 1.50 -3.53 21.29
C ALA A 243 1.65 -4.02 22.74
N ALA A 244 2.89 -4.13 23.24
CA ALA A 244 3.18 -4.51 24.61
C ALA A 244 2.64 -3.48 25.61
N GLN A 245 2.84 -2.19 25.34
CA GLN A 245 2.32 -1.13 26.22
C GLN A 245 0.80 -1.15 26.29
N ASN A 246 0.09 -1.33 25.17
CA ASN A 246 -1.37 -1.49 25.17
C ASN A 246 -1.84 -2.65 26.06
N ILE A 247 -1.13 -3.78 26.00
CA ILE A 247 -1.43 -4.95 26.85
C ILE A 247 -1.22 -4.62 28.32
N ILE A 248 -0.10 -3.99 28.69
CA ILE A 248 0.24 -3.60 30.06
C ILE A 248 -0.82 -2.65 30.62
N GLU A 249 -1.20 -1.60 29.86
CA GLU A 249 -2.21 -0.64 30.31
C GLU A 249 -3.53 -1.34 30.62
N VAL A 250 -4.05 -2.17 29.69
CA VAL A 250 -5.33 -2.86 29.90
C VAL A 250 -5.28 -3.85 31.08
N LEU A 251 -4.20 -4.62 31.22
CA LEU A 251 -4.05 -5.57 32.33
C LEU A 251 -3.88 -4.85 33.68
N SER A 252 -3.38 -3.62 33.68
CA SER A 252 -3.28 -2.75 34.86
C SER A 252 -4.57 -1.99 35.16
N GLY A 253 -5.65 -2.19 34.41
CA GLY A 253 -6.94 -1.52 34.59
C GLY A 253 -7.05 -0.12 33.96
N ASN A 254 -6.06 0.27 33.14
CA ASN A 254 -6.04 1.55 32.44
C ASN A 254 -6.65 1.44 31.03
N LYS A 255 -6.91 2.60 30.40
CA LYS A 255 -7.24 2.66 28.98
C LYS A 255 -5.97 2.45 28.13
N PRO A 256 -6.02 1.65 27.04
CA PRO A 256 -4.87 1.51 26.14
C PRO A 256 -4.55 2.79 25.40
N ILE A 257 -3.31 2.94 24.95
CA ILE A 257 -2.81 4.15 24.25
C ILE A 257 -3.33 4.28 22.80
N SER A 258 -3.75 3.19 22.17
CA SER A 258 -4.24 3.17 20.76
C SER A 258 -5.46 2.27 20.59
N CYS A 259 -6.59 2.64 21.21
CA CYS A 259 -7.82 1.87 21.12
C CYS A 259 -8.62 2.19 19.85
N VAL A 260 -8.94 1.15 19.07
CA VAL A 260 -9.72 1.27 17.82
C VAL A 260 -11.22 1.40 18.12
N ASN A 261 -11.71 0.68 19.13
CA ASN A 261 -13.10 0.69 19.58
C ASN A 261 -13.27 1.42 20.93
N SER A 262 -12.71 2.61 21.02
CA SER A 262 -12.66 3.41 22.25
C SER A 262 -14.04 3.72 22.87
N VAL A 263 -15.12 3.58 22.11
CA VAL A 263 -16.52 3.72 22.57
C VAL A 263 -16.85 2.82 23.78
N ILE A 264 -16.12 1.72 23.98
CA ILE A 264 -16.31 0.84 25.14
C ILE A 264 -15.94 1.46 26.49
N TYR A 265 -15.24 2.60 26.45
CA TYR A 265 -14.81 3.32 27.66
C TYR A 265 -15.69 4.54 28.01
N GLY A 266 -16.79 4.77 27.26
CA GLY A 266 -17.70 5.90 27.46
C GLY A 266 -17.19 7.19 26.86
#